data_f636211f78314cb9fce2eaf4f6f5a232
#
_entry.id   f636211f78314cb9fce2eaf4f6f5a232
#
_cell.length_a   1.000
_cell.length_b   1.000
_cell.length_c   1.000
_cell.angle_alpha   90.00
_cell.angle_beta   90.00
_cell.angle_gamma   90.00
#
_symmetry.space_group_name_H-M   'P 1'
#
loop_
_entity.id
_entity.type
_entity.pdbx_description
1 polymer ?
#
loop_
_entity_poly.entity_id
_entity_poly.type
_entity_poly.pdbx_seq_one_letter_code
_entity_poly.pdbx_strand_id
1 'polypeptide(L)'
;MRFAEWLGVTVAELSDDRAVLVLPYRAEHLNAGGVLNGGASASLLAMAGTLAAWTGIDLDADLQLSCVDLSLQYLARAGDEDVVAEARVVRRGRSLVVLDVALTARAGEPICRGLLSYQTSDYGGRTPRQLAQPALLPAPEPVVPPASHRLFHGYVRKLEITPLHLSPGRVRLHMPCTVMHVDERGQLHTGALASIVDIAAVAASWSLVPRREGARGSTIGMQLSYPSAVASAVVADAHVQQRSEELLFSTVHVTTAESGQLVAMGQVSYRLVEPWPGEEPGRKGG
;
A
#
# COMPACT_ATOMS: atom_id res chain seq x y z
N MET A 1 0.18 7.98 -16.54
CA MET A 1 -0.16 7.77 -15.08
C MET A 1 0.81 8.57 -14.23
N ARG A 2 0.41 9.73 -13.70
CA ARG A 2 1.30 10.65 -12.98
C ARG A 2 2.02 9.99 -11.80
N PHE A 3 1.29 9.17 -11.04
CA PHE A 3 1.88 8.41 -9.92
C PHE A 3 2.92 7.38 -10.40
N ALA A 4 2.71 6.72 -11.53
CA ALA A 4 3.66 5.78 -12.12
C ALA A 4 4.93 6.49 -12.64
N GLU A 5 4.78 7.63 -13.31
CA GLU A 5 5.89 8.46 -13.77
C GLU A 5 6.76 8.93 -12.60
N TRP A 6 6.11 9.36 -11.53
CA TRP A 6 6.77 9.79 -10.31
C TRP A 6 7.56 8.65 -9.64
N LEU A 7 7.04 7.42 -9.65
CA LEU A 7 7.77 6.24 -9.21
C LEU A 7 8.87 5.81 -10.21
N GLY A 8 8.80 6.28 -11.44
CA GLY A 8 9.69 5.86 -12.53
C GLY A 8 9.37 4.48 -13.09
N VAL A 9 8.11 4.05 -12.95
CA VAL A 9 7.63 2.78 -13.49
C VAL A 9 7.60 2.84 -15.02
N THR A 10 8.03 1.76 -15.66
CA THR A 10 7.96 1.59 -17.12
C THR A 10 7.07 0.40 -17.47
N VAL A 11 6.32 0.53 -18.56
CA VAL A 11 5.54 -0.57 -19.14
C VAL A 11 6.44 -1.39 -20.04
N ALA A 12 6.68 -2.65 -19.67
CA ALA A 12 7.47 -3.58 -20.47
C ALA A 12 6.61 -4.33 -21.48
N GLU A 13 5.38 -4.68 -21.12
CA GLU A 13 4.43 -5.35 -21.99
C GLU A 13 3.00 -4.96 -21.61
N LEU A 14 2.17 -4.78 -22.63
CA LEU A 14 0.73 -4.60 -22.48
C LEU A 14 0.05 -5.38 -23.59
N SER A 15 -0.76 -6.34 -23.25
CA SER A 15 -1.53 -7.19 -24.16
C SER A 15 -2.88 -7.53 -23.55
N ASP A 16 -3.75 -8.19 -24.31
CA ASP A 16 -5.08 -8.54 -23.83
C ASP A 16 -5.00 -9.28 -22.48
N ASP A 17 -5.71 -8.75 -21.48
CA ASP A 17 -5.81 -9.30 -20.14
C ASP A 17 -4.46 -9.44 -19.38
N ARG A 18 -3.40 -8.75 -19.84
CA ARG A 18 -2.07 -8.83 -19.24
C ARG A 18 -1.32 -7.51 -19.27
N ALA A 19 -0.61 -7.20 -18.18
CA ALA A 19 0.33 -6.09 -18.11
C ALA A 19 1.60 -6.52 -17.38
N VAL A 20 2.75 -6.08 -17.87
CA VAL A 20 4.07 -6.24 -17.22
C VAL A 20 4.70 -4.89 -17.04
N LEU A 21 5.01 -4.54 -15.80
CA LEU A 21 5.64 -3.29 -15.41
C LEU A 21 6.99 -3.55 -14.76
N VAL A 22 7.92 -2.62 -14.94
CA VAL A 22 9.22 -2.64 -14.28
C VAL A 22 9.35 -1.40 -13.42
N LEU A 23 9.74 -1.60 -12.16
CA LEU A 23 10.19 -0.54 -11.27
C LEU A 23 11.72 -0.61 -11.18
N PRO A 24 12.44 0.36 -11.75
CA PRO A 24 13.88 0.41 -11.63
C PRO A 24 14.31 0.60 -10.18
N TYR A 25 15.41 -0.01 -9.81
CA TYR A 25 16.03 0.23 -8.52
C TYR A 25 16.33 1.71 -8.31
N ARG A 26 15.85 2.24 -7.19
CA ARG A 26 16.20 3.57 -6.69
C ARG A 26 16.25 3.55 -5.17
N ALA A 27 17.31 4.11 -4.60
CA ALA A 27 17.46 4.18 -3.13
C ALA A 27 16.26 4.86 -2.43
N GLU A 28 15.57 5.76 -3.12
CA GLU A 28 14.38 6.46 -2.61
C GLU A 28 13.12 5.59 -2.49
N HIS A 29 13.11 4.39 -3.10
CA HIS A 29 12.01 3.41 -2.97
C HIS A 29 12.21 2.48 -1.76
N LEU A 30 13.38 2.54 -1.14
CA LEU A 30 13.70 1.66 -0.02
C LEU A 30 13.11 2.17 1.29
N ASN A 31 12.91 1.22 2.19
CA ASN A 31 12.62 1.50 3.60
C ASN A 31 13.93 1.72 4.38
N ALA A 32 13.82 2.03 5.67
CA ALA A 32 14.96 2.24 6.55
C ALA A 32 15.88 1.00 6.72
N GLY A 33 15.42 -0.18 6.33
CA GLY A 33 16.17 -1.44 6.35
C GLY A 33 16.91 -1.73 5.04
N GLY A 34 16.90 -0.81 4.07
CA GLY A 34 17.59 -0.95 2.79
C GLY A 34 16.94 -1.94 1.82
N VAL A 35 15.67 -2.25 1.99
CA VAL A 35 14.89 -3.12 1.09
C VAL A 35 13.71 -2.35 0.53
N LEU A 36 13.18 -2.80 -0.62
CA LEU A 36 12.02 -2.20 -1.26
C LEU A 36 10.88 -2.05 -0.25
N ASN A 37 10.30 -0.85 -0.18
CA ASN A 37 9.19 -0.58 0.72
C ASN A 37 7.96 -1.41 0.34
N GLY A 38 7.26 -2.02 1.32
CA GLY A 38 6.07 -2.84 1.08
C GLY A 38 4.97 -2.08 0.36
N GLY A 39 4.77 -0.81 0.70
CA GLY A 39 3.84 0.07 0.00
C GLY A 39 4.24 0.35 -1.46
N ALA A 40 5.54 0.45 -1.77
CA ALA A 40 6.01 0.59 -3.15
C ALA A 40 5.72 -0.67 -3.97
N SER A 41 5.91 -1.87 -3.37
CA SER A 41 5.54 -3.15 -3.98
C SER A 41 4.03 -3.21 -4.27
N ALA A 42 3.20 -2.87 -3.30
CA ALA A 42 1.75 -2.82 -3.45
C ALA A 42 1.31 -1.82 -4.53
N SER A 43 1.97 -0.65 -4.59
CA SER A 43 1.71 0.35 -5.62
C SER A 43 1.97 -0.17 -7.03
N LEU A 44 3.10 -0.83 -7.22
CA LEU A 44 3.48 -1.39 -8.52
C LEU A 44 2.49 -2.47 -8.97
N LEU A 45 2.09 -3.37 -8.05
CA LEU A 45 1.10 -4.41 -8.32
C LEU A 45 -0.28 -3.82 -8.64
N ALA A 46 -0.71 -2.79 -7.90
CA ALA A 46 -1.97 -2.09 -8.19
C ALA A 46 -1.95 -1.43 -9.57
N MET A 47 -0.82 -0.84 -9.98
CA MET A 47 -0.67 -0.25 -11.33
C MET A 47 -0.74 -1.31 -12.42
N ALA A 48 -0.02 -2.43 -12.26
CA ALA A 48 -0.06 -3.53 -13.20
C ALA A 48 -1.50 -4.09 -13.34
N GLY A 49 -2.18 -4.30 -12.19
CA GLY A 49 -3.57 -4.73 -12.16
C GLY A 49 -4.52 -3.76 -12.86
N THR A 50 -4.37 -2.46 -12.61
CA THR A 50 -5.17 -1.42 -13.29
C THR A 50 -4.99 -1.48 -14.80
N LEU A 51 -3.75 -1.54 -15.28
CA LEU A 51 -3.48 -1.60 -16.72
C LEU A 51 -4.03 -2.88 -17.36
N ALA A 52 -3.79 -4.06 -16.75
CA ALA A 52 -4.31 -5.31 -17.27
C ALA A 52 -5.86 -5.34 -17.27
N ALA A 53 -6.50 -4.76 -16.26
CA ALA A 53 -7.96 -4.67 -16.22
C ALA A 53 -8.51 -3.78 -17.35
N TRP A 54 -7.80 -2.71 -17.71
CA TRP A 54 -8.20 -1.79 -18.79
C TRP A 54 -8.05 -2.38 -20.20
N THR A 55 -7.14 -3.32 -20.44
CA THR A 55 -6.89 -3.86 -21.79
C THR A 55 -8.10 -4.51 -22.44
N GLY A 56 -9.03 -5.05 -21.68
CA GLY A 56 -10.25 -5.68 -22.19
C GLY A 56 -11.50 -4.82 -22.05
N ILE A 57 -11.36 -3.50 -21.88
CA ILE A 57 -12.48 -2.55 -21.79
C ILE A 57 -12.48 -1.67 -23.03
N ASP A 58 -13.66 -1.52 -23.62
CA ASP A 58 -13.87 -0.56 -24.69
C ASP A 58 -13.70 0.86 -24.12
N LEU A 59 -12.66 1.55 -24.58
CA LEU A 59 -12.31 2.90 -24.11
C LEU A 59 -13.33 3.96 -24.59
N ASP A 60 -14.13 3.66 -25.61
CA ASP A 60 -15.19 4.52 -26.09
C ASP A 60 -16.47 4.38 -25.24
N ALA A 61 -16.56 3.33 -24.42
CA ALA A 61 -17.65 3.17 -23.47
C ALA A 61 -17.44 4.08 -22.26
N ASP A 62 -18.50 4.73 -21.78
CA ASP A 62 -18.49 5.54 -20.55
C ASP A 62 -18.45 4.63 -19.29
N LEU A 63 -17.46 3.72 -19.28
CA LEU A 63 -17.25 2.77 -18.21
C LEU A 63 -16.21 3.29 -17.21
N GLN A 64 -16.51 3.12 -15.95
CA GLN A 64 -15.58 3.38 -14.86
C GLN A 64 -15.01 2.07 -14.32
N LEU A 65 -13.71 2.04 -14.14
CA LEU A 65 -13.00 0.96 -13.48
C LEU A 65 -12.57 1.43 -12.09
N SER A 66 -13.01 0.74 -11.05
CA SER A 66 -12.67 1.05 -9.66
C SER A 66 -12.10 -0.19 -8.98
N CYS A 67 -10.96 -0.05 -8.32
CA CYS A 67 -10.44 -1.14 -7.48
C CYS A 67 -11.37 -1.35 -6.29
N VAL A 68 -11.75 -2.59 -6.05
CA VAL A 68 -12.65 -3.00 -4.95
C VAL A 68 -11.82 -3.52 -3.79
N ASP A 69 -10.89 -4.41 -4.07
CA ASP A 69 -10.02 -5.02 -3.08
C ASP A 69 -8.64 -5.39 -3.64
N LEU A 70 -7.71 -5.56 -2.73
CA LEU A 70 -6.36 -6.01 -2.97
C LEU A 70 -5.94 -6.92 -1.82
N SER A 71 -5.48 -8.14 -2.14
CA SER A 71 -4.96 -9.09 -1.16
C SER A 71 -3.55 -9.53 -1.58
N LEU A 72 -2.55 -9.23 -0.75
CA LEU A 72 -1.14 -9.49 -1.04
C LEU A 72 -0.48 -10.34 0.03
N GLN A 73 0.42 -11.23 -0.40
CA GLN A 73 1.35 -11.98 0.44
C GLN A 73 2.79 -11.63 0.04
N TYR A 74 3.57 -11.16 0.99
CA TYR A 74 4.98 -10.86 0.81
C TYR A 74 5.82 -12.09 1.11
N LEU A 75 6.56 -12.58 0.12
CA LEU A 75 7.26 -13.85 0.13
C LEU A 75 8.76 -13.67 0.42
N ALA A 76 9.35 -12.61 -0.13
CA ALA A 76 10.76 -12.31 0.03
C ALA A 76 11.00 -10.79 0.06
N ARG A 77 12.23 -10.42 0.39
CA ARG A 77 12.69 -9.03 0.35
C ARG A 77 13.30 -8.75 -1.01
N ALA A 78 12.97 -7.64 -1.63
CA ALA A 78 13.71 -7.12 -2.77
C ALA A 78 14.84 -6.22 -2.27
N GLY A 79 16.03 -6.43 -2.78
CA GLY A 79 17.23 -5.65 -2.46
C GLY A 79 17.46 -4.50 -3.45
N ASP A 80 18.71 -4.43 -3.93
CA ASP A 80 19.25 -3.39 -4.80
C ASP A 80 19.14 -3.77 -6.30
N GLU A 81 17.96 -4.20 -6.71
CA GLU A 81 17.68 -4.64 -8.07
C GLU A 81 16.34 -4.12 -8.59
N ASP A 82 16.19 -4.11 -9.92
CA ASP A 82 14.90 -3.85 -10.56
C ASP A 82 13.91 -4.95 -10.21
N VAL A 83 12.65 -4.58 -10.04
CA VAL A 83 11.56 -5.53 -9.80
C VAL A 83 10.53 -5.47 -10.91
N VAL A 84 9.95 -6.63 -11.21
CA VAL A 84 8.98 -6.81 -12.28
C VAL A 84 7.63 -7.19 -11.69
N ALA A 85 6.60 -6.42 -12.01
CA ALA A 85 5.22 -6.75 -11.68
C ALA A 85 4.49 -7.25 -12.90
N GLU A 86 3.86 -8.40 -12.77
CA GLU A 86 2.95 -8.95 -13.76
C GLU A 86 1.55 -9.02 -13.20
N ALA A 87 0.57 -8.60 -13.98
CA ALA A 87 -0.86 -8.79 -13.71
C ALA A 87 -1.50 -9.53 -14.86
N ARG A 88 -2.36 -10.52 -14.53
CA ARG A 88 -3.15 -11.30 -15.49
C ARG A 88 -4.60 -11.35 -15.04
N VAL A 89 -5.52 -11.08 -15.95
CA VAL A 89 -6.94 -11.29 -15.69
C VAL A 89 -7.21 -12.79 -15.60
N VAL A 90 -7.69 -13.21 -14.43
CA VAL A 90 -8.13 -14.59 -14.18
C VAL A 90 -9.59 -14.78 -14.56
N ARG A 91 -10.39 -13.75 -14.35
CA ARG A 91 -11.81 -13.75 -14.68
C ARG A 91 -12.28 -12.35 -15.04
N ARG A 92 -12.91 -12.23 -16.19
CA ARG A 92 -13.65 -11.03 -16.62
C ARG A 92 -15.13 -11.35 -16.63
N GLY A 93 -15.86 -10.81 -15.66
CA GLY A 93 -17.31 -10.89 -15.58
C GLY A 93 -17.97 -9.62 -16.15
N ARG A 94 -19.29 -9.55 -16.07
CA ARG A 94 -20.07 -8.41 -16.56
C ARG A 94 -19.73 -7.10 -15.84
N SER A 95 -19.50 -7.15 -14.53
CA SER A 95 -19.25 -5.99 -13.68
C SER A 95 -18.07 -6.17 -12.73
N LEU A 96 -17.37 -7.28 -12.81
CA LEU A 96 -16.25 -7.59 -11.92
C LEU A 96 -15.11 -8.23 -12.72
N VAL A 97 -13.91 -7.72 -12.54
CA VAL A 97 -12.67 -8.27 -13.11
C VAL A 97 -11.77 -8.70 -11.95
N VAL A 98 -11.32 -9.95 -11.98
CA VAL A 98 -10.39 -10.51 -10.98
C VAL A 98 -9.07 -10.81 -11.66
N LEU A 99 -7.98 -10.39 -11.02
CA LEU A 99 -6.62 -10.53 -11.53
C LEU A 99 -5.72 -11.22 -10.51
N ASP A 100 -4.86 -12.11 -11.02
CA ASP A 100 -3.67 -12.56 -10.31
C ASP A 100 -2.55 -11.55 -10.56
N VAL A 101 -1.79 -11.22 -9.51
CA VAL A 101 -0.67 -10.30 -9.58
C VAL A 101 0.55 -10.89 -8.90
N ALA A 102 1.70 -10.73 -9.52
CA ALA A 102 2.97 -11.22 -9.02
C ALA A 102 4.04 -10.14 -9.13
N LEU A 103 4.87 -10.01 -8.10
CA LEU A 103 6.09 -9.22 -8.11
C LEU A 103 7.27 -10.17 -8.00
N THR A 104 8.22 -10.05 -8.91
CA THR A 104 9.44 -10.85 -8.94
C THR A 104 10.67 -9.94 -8.98
N ALA A 105 11.77 -10.44 -8.47
CA ALA A 105 13.09 -9.92 -8.78
C ALA A 105 13.39 -10.08 -10.27
N ARG A 106 14.38 -9.36 -10.79
CA ARG A 106 14.77 -9.48 -12.20
C ARG A 106 15.21 -10.90 -12.58
N ALA A 107 15.80 -11.63 -11.64
CA ALA A 107 16.19 -13.05 -11.82
C ALA A 107 15.00 -14.02 -11.76
N GLY A 108 13.79 -13.56 -11.46
CA GLY A 108 12.57 -14.35 -11.41
C GLY A 108 12.16 -14.85 -10.02
N GLU A 109 12.92 -14.51 -8.97
CA GLU A 109 12.56 -14.91 -7.61
C GLU A 109 11.27 -14.19 -7.15
N PRO A 110 10.31 -14.90 -6.56
CA PRO A 110 9.04 -14.32 -6.13
C PRO A 110 9.22 -13.43 -4.90
N ILE A 111 8.77 -12.18 -4.99
CA ILE A 111 8.81 -11.19 -3.91
C ILE A 111 7.44 -11.03 -3.27
N CYS A 112 6.40 -10.94 -4.08
CA CYS A 112 5.03 -10.74 -3.60
C CYS A 112 4.04 -11.36 -4.58
N ARG A 113 2.90 -11.85 -4.08
CA ARG A 113 1.82 -12.38 -4.91
C ARG A 113 0.47 -12.06 -4.31
N GLY A 114 -0.56 -11.96 -5.15
CA GLY A 114 -1.90 -11.71 -4.66
C GLY A 114 -2.97 -11.63 -5.73
N LEU A 115 -4.14 -11.21 -5.29
CA LEU A 115 -5.31 -10.99 -6.12
C LEU A 115 -5.78 -9.53 -6.01
N LEU A 116 -6.24 -9.00 -7.13
CA LEU A 116 -6.96 -7.72 -7.18
C LEU A 116 -8.33 -7.95 -7.80
N SER A 117 -9.31 -7.17 -7.32
CA SER A 117 -10.65 -7.14 -7.91
C SER A 117 -10.99 -5.70 -8.31
N TYR A 118 -11.53 -5.56 -9.52
CA TYR A 118 -12.01 -4.29 -10.04
C TYR A 118 -13.49 -4.42 -10.39
N GLN A 119 -14.25 -3.39 -10.05
CA GLN A 119 -15.62 -3.23 -10.53
C GLN A 119 -15.62 -2.35 -11.78
N THR A 120 -16.30 -2.82 -12.81
CA THR A 120 -16.69 -2.02 -13.96
C THR A 120 -18.12 -1.54 -13.77
N SER A 121 -18.35 -0.25 -13.86
CA SER A 121 -19.68 0.34 -13.69
C SER A 121 -19.94 1.38 -14.75
N ASP A 122 -21.12 1.26 -15.34
CA ASP A 122 -21.75 2.33 -16.08
C ASP A 122 -22.71 3.04 -15.11
N TYR A 123 -22.27 4.17 -14.58
CA TYR A 123 -23.12 4.93 -13.67
C TYR A 123 -24.19 5.73 -14.38
N GLY A 124 -24.13 5.88 -15.73
CA GLY A 124 -25.12 6.64 -16.51
C GLY A 124 -25.43 8.00 -15.87
N GLY A 125 -24.44 8.65 -15.27
CA GLY A 125 -24.61 9.90 -14.53
C GLY A 125 -25.23 9.73 -13.12
N ARG A 126 -25.40 8.52 -12.60
CA ARG A 126 -25.95 8.29 -11.26
C ARG A 126 -24.85 8.32 -10.20
N THR A 127 -25.04 9.12 -9.17
CA THR A 127 -24.19 9.07 -7.98
C THR A 127 -24.48 7.81 -7.18
N PRO A 128 -23.47 6.98 -6.85
CA PRO A 128 -23.67 5.81 -5.99
C PRO A 128 -24.31 6.21 -4.65
N ARG A 129 -25.26 5.41 -4.17
CA ARG A 129 -25.83 5.62 -2.85
C ARG A 129 -24.78 5.32 -1.78
N GLN A 130 -24.33 6.35 -1.09
CA GLN A 130 -23.47 6.17 0.09
C GLN A 130 -24.34 5.80 1.30
N LEU A 131 -23.92 4.77 2.02
CA LEU A 131 -24.49 4.46 3.33
C LEU A 131 -23.95 5.44 4.38
N ALA A 132 -24.75 5.76 5.38
CA ALA A 132 -24.26 6.50 6.54
C ALA A 132 -23.07 5.73 7.14
N GLN A 133 -21.94 6.40 7.27
CA GLN A 133 -20.75 5.77 7.81
C GLN A 133 -20.82 5.73 9.33
N PRO A 134 -20.38 4.64 9.97
CA PRO A 134 -20.24 4.63 11.41
C PRO A 134 -19.27 5.73 11.83
N ALA A 135 -19.57 6.41 12.92
CA ALA A 135 -18.65 7.39 13.48
C ALA A 135 -17.33 6.72 13.82
N LEU A 136 -16.24 7.22 13.25
CA LEU A 136 -14.91 6.79 13.64
C LEU A 136 -14.66 7.19 15.09
N LEU A 137 -13.90 6.37 15.80
CA LEU A 137 -13.47 6.69 17.16
C LEU A 137 -12.85 8.09 17.21
N PRO A 138 -13.09 8.87 18.29
CA PRO A 138 -12.52 10.19 18.43
C PRO A 138 -11.00 10.15 18.20
N ALA A 139 -10.49 11.13 17.48
CA ALA A 139 -9.07 11.27 17.26
C ALA A 139 -8.36 11.43 18.61
N PRO A 140 -7.33 10.63 18.92
CA PRO A 140 -6.48 10.89 20.07
C PRO A 140 -5.81 12.27 19.90
N GLU A 141 -5.46 12.90 21.02
CA GLU A 141 -4.70 14.15 20.97
C GLU A 141 -3.41 13.98 20.15
N PRO A 142 -3.05 14.96 19.33
CA PRO A 142 -1.89 14.86 18.48
C PRO A 142 -0.60 14.80 19.30
N VAL A 143 0.16 13.70 19.14
CA VAL A 143 1.53 13.61 19.63
C VAL A 143 2.42 13.57 18.38
N VAL A 144 3.07 14.68 18.09
CA VAL A 144 3.93 14.81 16.92
C VAL A 144 5.33 14.29 17.26
N PRO A 145 5.81 13.21 16.61
CA PRO A 145 7.16 12.74 16.81
C PRO A 145 8.19 13.72 16.20
N PRO A 146 9.43 13.68 16.67
CA PRO A 146 10.50 14.50 16.07
C PRO A 146 10.65 14.17 14.58
N ALA A 147 10.92 15.19 13.76
CA ALA A 147 11.10 15.08 12.31
C ALA A 147 12.24 14.11 11.90
N SER A 148 13.14 13.75 12.83
CA SER A 148 14.23 12.80 12.64
C SER A 148 13.82 11.33 12.78
N HIS A 149 12.54 11.02 12.89
CA HIS A 149 12.08 9.64 13.06
C HIS A 149 12.34 8.81 11.79
N ARG A 150 13.13 7.71 11.92
CA ARG A 150 13.60 6.88 10.79
C ARG A 150 12.49 6.31 9.89
N LEU A 151 11.26 6.24 10.35
CA LEU A 151 10.12 5.78 9.54
C LEU A 151 9.76 6.75 8.40
N PHE A 152 10.13 8.05 8.52
CA PHE A 152 9.79 9.09 7.56
C PHE A 152 10.96 9.40 6.60
N HIS A 153 11.65 8.36 6.11
CA HIS A 153 12.71 8.44 5.12
C HIS A 153 12.31 7.79 3.80
N GLY A 154 13.13 7.97 2.78
CA GLY A 154 13.00 7.31 1.49
C GLY A 154 11.58 7.46 0.93
N TYR A 155 10.97 6.34 0.63
CA TYR A 155 9.64 6.25 0.03
C TYR A 155 8.54 6.97 0.82
N VAL A 156 8.56 6.88 2.14
CA VAL A 156 7.56 7.54 3.01
C VAL A 156 7.64 9.06 2.90
N ARG A 157 8.86 9.60 2.89
CA ARG A 157 9.08 11.04 2.71
C ARG A 157 8.68 11.49 1.30
N LYS A 158 8.94 10.64 0.31
CA LYS A 158 8.60 10.91 -1.09
C LYS A 158 7.07 11.00 -1.29
N LEU A 159 6.28 10.25 -0.51
CA LEU A 159 4.82 10.36 -0.46
C LEU A 159 4.31 11.53 0.40
N GLU A 160 5.19 12.38 0.93
CA GLU A 160 4.84 13.50 1.81
C GLU A 160 3.96 13.07 3.01
N ILE A 161 4.11 11.80 3.44
CA ILE A 161 3.38 11.28 4.60
C ILE A 161 3.95 11.89 5.87
N THR A 162 3.07 12.48 6.67
CA THR A 162 3.41 13.13 7.94
C THR A 162 2.64 12.51 9.11
N PRO A 163 3.28 12.39 10.29
CA PRO A 163 2.60 11.88 11.46
C PRO A 163 1.71 12.94 12.10
N LEU A 164 0.48 12.54 12.46
CA LEU A 164 -0.43 13.31 13.28
C LEU A 164 -0.43 12.83 14.73
N HIS A 165 -0.26 11.51 14.93
CA HIS A 165 -0.23 10.89 16.25
C HIS A 165 0.62 9.64 16.24
N LEU A 166 1.39 9.44 17.32
CA LEU A 166 2.18 8.23 17.58
C LEU A 166 2.06 7.88 19.06
N SER A 167 1.46 6.73 19.35
CA SER A 167 1.45 6.11 20.67
C SER A 167 1.66 4.60 20.53
N PRO A 168 1.97 3.88 21.61
CA PRO A 168 2.16 2.44 21.53
C PRO A 168 0.96 1.72 20.91
N GLY A 169 1.19 1.06 19.77
CA GLY A 169 0.19 0.30 19.02
C GLY A 169 -0.80 1.14 18.23
N ARG A 170 -0.75 2.47 18.27
CA ARG A 170 -1.66 3.33 17.51
C ARG A 170 -0.91 4.48 16.84
N VAL A 171 -1.18 4.65 15.54
CA VAL A 171 -0.54 5.68 14.71
C VAL A 171 -1.57 6.32 13.81
N ARG A 172 -1.50 7.64 13.68
CA ARG A 172 -2.24 8.39 12.68
C ARG A 172 -1.28 9.12 11.77
N LEU A 173 -1.45 8.92 10.47
CA LEU A 173 -0.65 9.54 9.42
C LEU A 173 -1.52 10.32 8.48
N HIS A 174 -1.02 11.46 8.02
CA HIS A 174 -1.63 12.26 6.98
C HIS A 174 -0.87 12.08 5.67
N MET A 175 -1.58 11.99 4.55
CA MET A 175 -1.05 12.05 3.19
C MET A 175 -1.81 13.10 2.41
N PRO A 176 -1.11 14.10 1.82
CA PRO A 176 -1.76 15.10 0.99
C PRO A 176 -2.26 14.48 -0.33
N CYS A 177 -3.20 15.15 -0.97
CA CYS A 177 -3.60 14.82 -2.33
C CYS A 177 -2.96 15.84 -3.28
N THR A 178 -1.84 15.44 -3.87
CA THR A 178 -1.12 16.26 -4.84
C THR A 178 -1.13 15.59 -6.21
N VAL A 179 -0.68 16.31 -7.22
CA VAL A 179 -0.56 15.75 -8.59
C VAL A 179 0.29 14.47 -8.65
N MET A 180 1.13 14.22 -7.65
CA MET A 180 2.00 13.05 -7.54
C MET A 180 1.26 11.80 -7.03
N HIS A 181 0.13 11.99 -6.35
CA HIS A 181 -0.61 10.91 -5.69
C HIS A 181 -1.83 10.44 -6.49
N VAL A 182 -2.17 11.13 -7.58
CA VAL A 182 -3.43 10.92 -8.28
C VAL A 182 -3.28 10.15 -9.59
N ASP A 183 -4.38 9.53 -10.00
CA ASP A 183 -4.57 8.95 -11.32
C ASP A 183 -4.92 10.03 -12.37
N GLU A 184 -5.27 9.62 -13.60
CA GLU A 184 -5.66 10.52 -14.69
C GLU A 184 -6.97 11.27 -14.41
N ARG A 185 -7.81 10.76 -13.52
CA ARG A 185 -9.08 11.37 -13.11
C ARG A 185 -8.91 12.37 -11.97
N GLY A 186 -7.68 12.53 -11.47
CA GLY A 186 -7.38 13.38 -10.32
C GLY A 186 -7.78 12.76 -8.99
N GLN A 187 -8.10 11.47 -8.95
CA GLN A 187 -8.40 10.73 -7.72
C GLN A 187 -7.15 10.10 -7.14
N LEU A 188 -7.09 9.94 -5.81
CA LEU A 188 -5.97 9.24 -5.17
C LEU A 188 -5.80 7.84 -5.77
N HIS A 189 -4.60 7.60 -6.27
CA HIS A 189 -4.26 6.31 -6.87
C HIS A 189 -4.32 5.20 -5.83
N THR A 190 -4.90 4.04 -6.19
CA THR A 190 -5.03 2.86 -5.33
C THR A 190 -3.71 2.43 -4.69
N GLY A 191 -2.60 2.54 -5.43
CA GLY A 191 -1.26 2.25 -4.93
C GLY A 191 -0.80 3.23 -3.84
N ALA A 192 -1.14 4.52 -3.94
CA ALA A 192 -0.83 5.50 -2.90
C ALA A 192 -1.61 5.19 -1.61
N LEU A 193 -2.89 4.79 -1.75
CA LEU A 193 -3.71 4.34 -0.62
C LEU A 193 -3.16 3.05 0.00
N ALA A 194 -2.73 2.07 -0.80
CA ALA A 194 -2.08 0.86 -0.31
C ALA A 194 -0.79 1.19 0.46
N SER A 195 -0.02 2.16 -0.03
CA SER A 195 1.21 2.59 0.63
C SER A 195 0.96 3.20 2.01
N ILE A 196 0.00 4.11 2.15
CA ILE A 196 -0.25 4.73 3.47
C ILE A 196 -0.79 3.70 4.46
N VAL A 197 -1.55 2.70 4.02
CA VAL A 197 -2.02 1.59 4.88
C VAL A 197 -0.85 0.76 5.39
N ASP A 198 0.06 0.30 4.51
CA ASP A 198 1.24 -0.46 4.91
C ASP A 198 2.11 0.35 5.88
N ILE A 199 2.43 1.60 5.52
CA ILE A 199 3.28 2.48 6.32
C ILE A 199 2.68 2.75 7.70
N ALA A 200 1.37 2.97 7.80
CA ALA A 200 0.70 3.23 9.07
C ALA A 200 0.72 1.98 9.98
N ALA A 201 0.44 0.79 9.43
CA ALA A 201 0.50 -0.47 10.16
C ALA A 201 1.92 -0.80 10.62
N VAL A 202 2.93 -0.60 9.76
CA VAL A 202 4.35 -0.76 10.10
C VAL A 202 4.74 0.20 11.22
N ALA A 203 4.35 1.47 11.12
CA ALA A 203 4.63 2.48 12.15
C ALA A 203 3.98 2.11 13.50
N ALA A 204 2.72 1.64 13.49
CA ALA A 204 2.02 1.18 14.68
C ALA A 204 2.71 -0.04 15.30
N SER A 205 3.19 -0.98 14.49
CA SER A 205 3.93 -2.15 14.94
C SER A 205 5.26 -1.77 15.63
N TRP A 206 6.03 -0.89 15.00
CA TRP A 206 7.29 -0.41 15.57
C TRP A 206 7.14 0.46 16.81
N SER A 207 5.98 1.08 17.02
CA SER A 207 5.71 1.90 18.20
C SER A 207 5.58 1.09 19.50
N LEU A 208 5.39 -0.23 19.40
CA LEU A 208 5.25 -1.15 20.55
C LEU A 208 6.59 -1.65 21.11
N VAL A 209 7.69 -1.44 20.40
CA VAL A 209 8.98 -1.98 20.81
C VAL A 209 10.01 -0.86 20.95
N PRO A 210 10.86 -0.93 22.00
CA PRO A 210 12.00 -0.04 22.06
C PRO A 210 12.93 -0.34 20.89
N ARG A 211 13.46 0.72 20.29
CA ARG A 211 14.40 0.57 19.18
C ARG A 211 15.69 -0.07 19.69
N ARG A 212 15.96 -1.27 19.23
CA ARG A 212 17.20 -1.98 19.46
C ARG A 212 17.94 -2.15 18.14
N GLU A 213 19.25 -2.04 18.19
CA GLU A 213 20.11 -2.38 17.06
C GLU A 213 19.91 -3.87 16.73
N GLY A 214 19.79 -4.21 15.44
CA GLY A 214 19.52 -5.58 15.01
C GLY A 214 18.05 -5.96 14.90
N ALA A 215 17.10 -5.17 15.43
CA ALA A 215 15.68 -5.43 15.23
C ALA A 215 15.30 -5.32 13.74
N ARG A 216 14.52 -6.29 13.26
CA ARG A 216 14.10 -6.41 11.85
C ARG A 216 12.61 -6.62 11.76
N GLY A 217 12.00 -6.08 10.71
CA GLY A 217 10.59 -6.30 10.49
C GLY A 217 10.25 -6.37 8.99
N SER A 218 9.13 -7.03 8.70
CA SER A 218 8.60 -7.17 7.34
C SER A 218 7.09 -7.35 7.38
N THR A 219 6.42 -6.73 6.44
CA THR A 219 5.02 -7.04 6.14
C THR A 219 4.95 -8.46 5.59
N ILE A 220 4.03 -9.27 6.12
CA ILE A 220 3.78 -10.65 5.68
C ILE A 220 2.63 -10.69 4.70
N GLY A 221 1.55 -9.97 5.01
CA GLY A 221 0.37 -9.92 4.19
C GLY A 221 -0.45 -8.67 4.45
N MET A 222 -1.22 -8.31 3.45
CA MET A 222 -2.08 -7.13 3.48
C MET A 222 -3.37 -7.42 2.73
N GLN A 223 -4.50 -7.10 3.35
CA GLN A 223 -5.82 -7.08 2.72
C GLN A 223 -6.40 -5.68 2.78
N LEU A 224 -6.88 -5.18 1.65
CA LEU A 224 -7.44 -3.82 1.53
C LEU A 224 -8.76 -3.87 0.80
N SER A 225 -9.69 -3.02 1.25
CA SER A 225 -10.92 -2.70 0.53
C SER A 225 -11.01 -1.20 0.30
N TYR A 226 -11.55 -0.82 -0.86
CA TYR A 226 -11.63 0.56 -1.32
C TYR A 226 -13.10 0.97 -1.55
N PRO A 227 -13.84 1.36 -0.50
CA PRO A 227 -15.26 1.70 -0.62
C PRO A 227 -15.53 3.00 -1.37
N SER A 228 -14.55 3.91 -1.48
CA SER A 228 -14.75 5.21 -2.11
C SER A 228 -13.48 5.71 -2.80
N ALA A 229 -13.64 6.29 -3.99
CA ALA A 229 -12.58 7.05 -4.65
C ALA A 229 -12.70 8.53 -4.24
N VAL A 230 -11.57 9.18 -3.99
CA VAL A 230 -11.52 10.57 -3.52
C VAL A 230 -10.39 11.36 -4.16
N ALA A 231 -10.57 12.68 -4.23
CA ALA A 231 -9.59 13.65 -4.72
C ALA A 231 -9.21 14.65 -3.61
N SER A 232 -9.01 14.16 -2.40
CA SER A 232 -8.67 14.98 -1.23
C SER A 232 -7.61 14.32 -0.36
N ALA A 233 -6.96 15.09 0.51
CA ALA A 233 -6.03 14.57 1.51
C ALA A 233 -6.71 13.52 2.41
N VAL A 234 -5.91 12.56 2.88
CA VAL A 234 -6.41 11.45 3.71
C VAL A 234 -5.63 11.30 5.00
N VAL A 235 -6.30 10.70 5.97
CA VAL A 235 -5.71 10.30 7.25
C VAL A 235 -5.87 8.79 7.40
N ALA A 236 -4.76 8.09 7.63
CA ALA A 236 -4.75 6.68 8.01
C ALA A 236 -4.64 6.56 9.54
N ASP A 237 -5.58 5.86 10.16
CA ASP A 237 -5.56 5.51 11.59
C ASP A 237 -5.30 4.01 11.70
N ALA A 238 -4.11 3.65 12.14
CA ALA A 238 -3.66 2.28 12.30
C ALA A 238 -3.65 1.89 13.78
N HIS A 239 -4.17 0.70 14.07
CA HIS A 239 -4.20 0.14 15.41
C HIS A 239 -3.76 -1.32 15.40
N VAL A 240 -2.74 -1.66 16.21
CA VAL A 240 -2.35 -3.04 16.46
C VAL A 240 -3.40 -3.68 17.36
N GLN A 241 -4.14 -4.63 16.83
CA GLN A 241 -5.22 -5.34 17.53
C GLN A 241 -4.65 -6.40 18.45
N GLN A 242 -3.59 -7.09 18.00
CA GLN A 242 -2.99 -8.21 18.72
C GLN A 242 -1.51 -8.32 18.38
N ARG A 243 -0.70 -8.69 19.37
CA ARG A 243 0.67 -9.16 19.20
C ARG A 243 0.74 -10.60 19.69
N SER A 244 1.34 -11.48 18.90
CA SER A 244 1.64 -12.87 19.25
C SER A 244 3.10 -13.14 18.89
N GLU A 245 3.96 -13.18 19.90
CA GLU A 245 5.42 -13.30 19.74
C GLU A 245 5.97 -12.24 18.76
N GLU A 246 6.44 -12.68 17.60
CA GLU A 246 6.97 -11.83 16.54
C GLU A 246 5.89 -11.26 15.60
N LEU A 247 4.65 -11.75 15.68
CA LEU A 247 3.56 -11.39 14.77
C LEU A 247 2.70 -10.29 15.37
N LEU A 248 2.41 -9.28 14.55
CA LEU A 248 1.51 -8.18 14.88
C LEU A 248 0.41 -8.11 13.83
N PHE A 249 -0.82 -7.95 14.30
CA PHE A 249 -2.02 -7.87 13.48
C PHE A 249 -2.64 -6.49 13.66
N SER A 250 -2.68 -5.73 12.59
CA SER A 250 -3.16 -4.34 12.61
C SER A 250 -4.38 -4.17 11.74
N THR A 251 -5.28 -3.28 12.17
CA THR A 251 -6.33 -2.71 11.31
C THR A 251 -5.98 -1.27 10.99
N VAL A 252 -6.32 -0.83 9.78
CA VAL A 252 -6.10 0.54 9.32
C VAL A 252 -7.36 1.05 8.67
N HIS A 253 -7.82 2.23 9.08
CA HIS A 253 -8.89 2.96 8.40
C HIS A 253 -8.31 4.22 7.77
N VAL A 254 -8.58 4.41 6.49
CA VAL A 254 -8.19 5.61 5.76
C VAL A 254 -9.44 6.43 5.48
N THR A 255 -9.43 7.66 5.92
CA THR A 255 -10.55 8.59 5.75
C THR A 255 -10.09 9.88 5.10
N THR A 256 -11.00 10.60 4.46
CA THR A 256 -10.71 11.97 4.02
C THR A 256 -10.39 12.84 5.24
N ALA A 257 -9.39 13.72 5.10
CA ALA A 257 -8.94 14.57 6.19
C ALA A 257 -10.02 15.58 6.64
N GLU A 258 -10.85 16.04 5.72
CA GLU A 258 -11.85 17.08 5.97
C GLU A 258 -13.18 16.52 6.48
N SER A 259 -13.73 15.52 5.77
CA SER A 259 -15.09 15.03 6.04
C SER A 259 -15.15 13.74 6.86
N GLY A 260 -14.00 13.05 7.03
CA GLY A 260 -13.96 11.75 7.69
C GLY A 260 -14.60 10.62 6.88
N GLN A 261 -14.86 10.82 5.57
CA GLN A 261 -15.40 9.79 4.71
C GLN A 261 -14.42 8.63 4.58
N LEU A 262 -14.90 7.39 4.74
CA LEU A 262 -14.07 6.20 4.59
C LEU A 262 -13.66 6.00 3.12
N VAL A 263 -12.34 5.88 2.89
CA VAL A 263 -11.72 5.76 1.57
C VAL A 263 -11.13 4.37 1.37
N ALA A 264 -10.46 3.86 2.39
CA ALA A 264 -9.90 2.52 2.39
C ALA A 264 -9.92 1.93 3.80
N MET A 265 -9.97 0.61 3.88
CA MET A 265 -9.74 -0.12 5.11
C MET A 265 -8.86 -1.32 4.84
N GLY A 266 -7.97 -1.62 5.79
CA GLY A 266 -6.99 -2.68 5.63
C GLY A 266 -6.75 -3.48 6.89
N GLN A 267 -6.33 -4.72 6.68
CA GLN A 267 -5.72 -5.59 7.68
C GLN A 267 -4.30 -5.89 7.24
N VAL A 268 -3.35 -5.73 8.15
CA VAL A 268 -1.93 -5.95 7.87
C VAL A 268 -1.35 -6.88 8.92
N SER A 269 -0.70 -7.94 8.45
CA SER A 269 0.10 -8.84 9.28
C SER A 269 1.57 -8.47 9.12
N TYR A 270 2.23 -8.17 10.24
CA TYR A 270 3.61 -7.73 10.28
C TYR A 270 4.43 -8.65 11.17
N ARG A 271 5.63 -9.02 10.75
CA ARG A 271 6.59 -9.75 11.57
C ARG A 271 7.65 -8.79 12.06
N LEU A 272 7.90 -8.80 13.39
CA LEU A 272 8.90 -7.99 14.04
C LEU A 272 9.77 -8.89 14.90
N VAL A 273 11.04 -9.03 14.51
CA VAL A 273 12.03 -9.83 15.21
C VAL A 273 12.92 -8.89 16.00
N GLU A 274 12.91 -9.03 17.31
CA GLU A 274 13.82 -8.35 18.22
C GLU A 274 15.07 -9.22 18.47
N PRO A 275 16.27 -8.64 18.55
CA PRO A 275 17.45 -9.40 18.90
C PRO A 275 17.31 -9.96 20.35
N TRP A 276 17.75 -11.19 20.58
CA TRP A 276 17.76 -11.76 21.91
C TRP A 276 18.59 -10.90 22.86
N PRO A 277 18.18 -10.76 24.14
CA PRO A 277 19.00 -10.10 25.13
C PRO A 277 20.36 -10.85 25.26
N GLY A 278 21.44 -10.20 24.82
CA GLY A 278 22.79 -10.79 24.84
C GLY A 278 23.35 -11.21 23.48
N GLU A 279 22.59 -11.14 22.40
CA GLU A 279 23.13 -11.27 21.03
C GLU A 279 23.88 -9.99 20.65
N GLU A 280 25.20 -10.12 20.40
CA GLU A 280 25.97 -9.04 19.79
C GLU A 280 25.55 -8.86 18.33
N PRO A 281 25.34 -7.62 17.84
CA PRO A 281 25.02 -7.36 16.45
C PRO A 281 26.20 -7.80 15.57
N GLY A 282 26.03 -8.91 14.84
CA GLY A 282 27.03 -9.37 13.85
C GLY A 282 27.32 -10.86 13.80
N ARG A 283 26.90 -11.67 14.74
CA ARG A 283 27.06 -13.13 14.67
C ARG A 283 25.97 -13.73 13.77
N LYS A 284 26.28 -14.03 12.54
CA LYS A 284 25.45 -14.90 11.67
C LYS A 284 25.48 -16.28 12.32
N GLY A 285 24.32 -16.74 12.84
CA GLY A 285 24.13 -18.13 13.19
C GLY A 285 24.41 -19.01 11.95
N GLY A 286 25.25 -20.00 12.13
CA GLY A 286 25.66 -20.94 11.10
C GLY A 286 24.53 -21.85 10.60
#